data_6bb6665d38ab541f347aba44ede81627
#
_entry.id   6bb6665d38ab541f347aba44ede81627
#
_cell.length_a   1.000
_cell.length_b   1.000
_cell.length_c   1.000
_cell.angle_alpha   90.00
_cell.angle_beta   90.00
_cell.angle_gamma   90.00
#
_symmetry.space_group_name_H-M   'P 1'
#
loop_
_entity.id
_entity.type
_entity.pdbx_description
1 polymer ?
#
loop_
_entity_poly.entity_id
_entity_poly.type
_entity_poly.pdbx_seq_one_letter_code
_entity_poly.pdbx_strand_id
1 'polypeptide(L)'
;MSLAIVIVSCDKYSWLWDAWYHYFQTLHLDVPVYFINESTELGIDGITQIKVPSEGVDEWTKMVREGVEQIPEKHLFILLEDFFIQEDITGLIESAYDIFMDVGADALRIMAEKNRHCTESLTDLRVGGYSVSELTDKSAYKISFSPNIWKKSFLLRCLAVDESPWDAEINGSKRVRGAYLLSMEIIGWYAGVMHKGKLTPDGKRLIEKI
;
A
#
# COMPACT_ATOMS: atom_id res chain seq x y z
N MET A 1 -13.82 13.75 1.01
CA MET A 1 -12.63 13.01 1.46
C MET A 1 -11.53 13.29 0.44
N SER A 2 -10.29 13.56 0.84
CA SER A 2 -9.15 13.78 -0.11
C SER A 2 -8.25 12.51 -0.16
N LEU A 3 -8.88 11.35 -0.11
CA LEU A 3 -8.25 10.03 -0.18
C LEU A 3 -8.51 9.42 -1.55
N ALA A 4 -7.51 8.75 -2.12
CA ALA A 4 -7.66 7.84 -3.26
C ALA A 4 -7.04 6.49 -2.93
N ILE A 5 -7.54 5.43 -3.55
CA ILE A 5 -6.86 4.13 -3.58
C ILE A 5 -5.90 4.13 -4.77
N VAL A 6 -4.69 3.67 -4.55
CA VAL A 6 -3.67 3.55 -5.59
C VAL A 6 -3.14 2.12 -5.60
N ILE A 7 -3.36 1.42 -6.68
CA ILE A 7 -2.78 0.11 -6.93
C ILE A 7 -1.49 0.32 -7.71
N VAL A 8 -0.39 -0.22 -7.20
CA VAL A 8 0.88 -0.23 -7.91
C VAL A 8 1.17 -1.64 -8.37
N SER A 9 1.41 -1.79 -9.67
CA SER A 9 1.69 -3.07 -10.29
C SER A 9 2.83 -2.96 -11.31
N CYS A 10 3.18 -4.07 -11.93
CA CYS A 10 4.06 -4.12 -13.09
C CYS A 10 3.49 -5.07 -14.14
N ASP A 11 3.80 -4.81 -15.41
CA ASP A 11 3.29 -5.59 -16.55
C ASP A 11 3.59 -7.08 -16.44
N LYS A 12 4.71 -7.43 -15.79
CA LYS A 12 5.11 -8.81 -15.51
C LYS A 12 4.06 -9.60 -14.72
N TYR A 13 3.27 -8.91 -13.89
CA TYR A 13 2.23 -9.50 -13.06
C TYR A 13 0.81 -9.25 -13.61
N SER A 14 0.68 -8.81 -14.88
CA SER A 14 -0.64 -8.60 -15.51
C SER A 14 -1.55 -9.84 -15.48
N TRP A 15 -0.97 -11.03 -15.44
CA TRP A 15 -1.69 -12.30 -15.29
C TRP A 15 -2.41 -12.46 -13.93
N LEU A 16 -2.07 -11.63 -12.91
CA LEU A 16 -2.75 -11.59 -11.61
C LEU A 16 -3.94 -10.62 -11.60
N TRP A 17 -4.04 -9.70 -12.54
CA TRP A 17 -4.94 -8.55 -12.41
C TRP A 17 -6.43 -8.92 -12.35
N ASP A 18 -6.86 -9.93 -13.10
CA ASP A 18 -8.25 -10.41 -13.02
C ASP A 18 -8.56 -10.99 -11.63
N ALA A 19 -7.64 -11.80 -11.11
CA ALA A 19 -7.75 -12.38 -9.77
C ALA A 19 -7.69 -11.30 -8.70
N TRP A 20 -6.73 -10.37 -8.80
CA TRP A 20 -6.65 -9.23 -7.90
C TRP A 20 -7.96 -8.44 -7.90
N TYR A 21 -8.51 -8.09 -9.06
CA TYR A 21 -9.73 -7.31 -9.16
C TYR A 21 -10.92 -8.02 -8.50
N HIS A 22 -11.06 -9.34 -8.69
CA HIS A 22 -12.08 -10.14 -8.02
C HIS A 22 -12.06 -9.93 -6.51
N TYR A 23 -10.89 -10.00 -5.89
CA TYR A 23 -10.72 -9.79 -4.44
C TYR A 23 -10.78 -8.33 -4.03
N PHE A 24 -10.32 -7.41 -4.87
CA PHE A 24 -10.39 -5.97 -4.61
C PHE A 24 -11.83 -5.46 -4.46
N GLN A 25 -12.79 -6.04 -5.19
CA GLN A 25 -14.22 -5.70 -5.09
C GLN A 25 -14.82 -5.96 -3.69
N THR A 26 -14.13 -6.63 -2.79
CA THR A 26 -14.51 -6.79 -1.37
C THR A 26 -14.47 -5.46 -0.62
N LEU A 27 -13.65 -4.50 -1.04
CA LEU A 27 -13.63 -3.14 -0.47
C LEU A 27 -14.68 -2.27 -1.16
N HIS A 28 -15.43 -1.51 -0.36
CA HIS A 28 -16.53 -0.66 -0.81
C HIS A 28 -16.28 0.83 -0.53
N LEU A 29 -15.01 1.27 -0.57
CA LEU A 29 -14.64 2.67 -0.39
C LEU A 29 -15.13 3.52 -1.59
N ASP A 30 -15.92 4.55 -1.31
CA ASP A 30 -16.39 5.51 -2.31
C ASP A 30 -15.35 6.62 -2.52
N VAL A 31 -14.24 6.26 -3.15
CA VAL A 31 -13.11 7.15 -3.46
C VAL A 31 -12.54 6.81 -4.85
N PRO A 32 -11.86 7.76 -5.52
CA PRO A 32 -11.17 7.46 -6.77
C PRO A 32 -10.17 6.31 -6.63
N VAL A 33 -10.12 5.45 -7.66
CA VAL A 33 -9.17 4.33 -7.74
C VAL A 33 -8.26 4.54 -8.93
N TYR A 34 -6.95 4.49 -8.68
CA TYR A 34 -5.90 4.60 -9.69
C TYR A 34 -5.10 3.31 -9.76
N PHE A 35 -4.68 2.96 -10.96
CA PHE A 35 -3.82 1.79 -11.20
C PHE A 35 -2.57 2.25 -11.95
N ILE A 36 -1.39 2.11 -11.35
CA ILE A 36 -0.10 2.51 -11.91
C ILE A 36 0.65 1.27 -12.39
N ASN A 37 1.03 1.25 -13.68
CA ASN A 37 1.86 0.20 -14.28
C ASN A 37 2.65 0.75 -15.46
N GLU A 38 3.46 -0.09 -16.14
CA GLU A 38 4.33 0.36 -17.22
C GLU A 38 3.56 0.67 -18.52
N SER A 39 2.88 -0.32 -19.13
CA SER A 39 2.33 -0.17 -20.48
C SER A 39 1.10 -1.02 -20.77
N THR A 40 0.97 -2.20 -20.17
CA THR A 40 -0.12 -3.15 -20.45
C THR A 40 -1.47 -2.55 -20.07
N GLU A 41 -2.49 -2.74 -20.91
CA GLU A 41 -3.86 -2.25 -20.68
C GLU A 41 -4.52 -3.03 -19.55
N LEU A 42 -5.10 -2.30 -18.59
CA LEU A 42 -5.85 -2.91 -17.48
C LEU A 42 -7.26 -3.35 -17.91
N GLY A 43 -7.97 -2.50 -18.67
CA GLY A 43 -9.29 -2.82 -19.21
C GLY A 43 -10.41 -2.97 -18.18
N ILE A 44 -10.30 -2.36 -17.00
CA ILE A 44 -11.31 -2.41 -15.92
C ILE A 44 -12.01 -1.07 -15.80
N ASP A 45 -13.34 -1.06 -15.98
CA ASP A 45 -14.15 0.14 -15.83
C ASP A 45 -14.15 0.67 -14.39
N GLY A 46 -14.18 1.99 -14.24
CA GLY A 46 -14.21 2.67 -12.93
C GLY A 46 -12.83 2.83 -12.29
N ILE A 47 -11.76 2.27 -12.86
CA ILE A 47 -10.38 2.46 -12.42
C ILE A 47 -9.64 3.35 -13.41
N THR A 48 -9.03 4.43 -12.93
CA THR A 48 -8.19 5.30 -13.76
C THR A 48 -6.78 4.71 -13.87
N GLN A 49 -6.44 4.21 -15.04
CA GLN A 49 -5.09 3.69 -15.28
C GLN A 49 -4.11 4.82 -15.59
N ILE A 50 -2.94 4.78 -14.96
CA ILE A 50 -1.81 5.68 -15.20
C ILE A 50 -0.63 4.83 -15.68
N LYS A 51 -0.27 4.98 -16.95
CA LYS A 51 0.86 4.27 -17.55
C LYS A 51 2.13 5.09 -17.43
N VAL A 52 3.14 4.52 -16.79
CA VAL A 52 4.46 5.15 -16.64
C VAL A 52 5.52 4.13 -17.09
N PRO A 53 6.11 4.32 -18.28
CA PRO A 53 7.15 3.42 -18.76
C PRO A 53 8.33 3.32 -17.79
N SER A 54 8.81 2.11 -17.56
CA SER A 54 9.94 1.79 -16.68
C SER A 54 10.84 0.75 -17.34
N GLU A 55 12.15 0.85 -17.15
CA GLU A 55 13.13 -0.08 -17.74
C GLU A 55 13.45 -1.27 -16.81
N GLY A 56 12.68 -1.46 -15.76
CA GLY A 56 12.82 -2.60 -14.86
C GLY A 56 12.68 -2.28 -13.37
N VAL A 57 12.95 -3.28 -12.55
CA VAL A 57 12.69 -3.22 -11.10
C VAL A 57 13.47 -2.11 -10.37
N ASP A 58 14.63 -1.72 -10.89
CA ASP A 58 15.47 -0.67 -10.29
C ASP A 58 14.92 0.75 -10.53
N GLU A 59 13.97 0.90 -11.46
CA GLU A 59 13.23 2.15 -11.69
C GLU A 59 11.81 2.13 -11.08
N TRP A 60 11.51 1.16 -10.23
CA TRP A 60 10.18 1.01 -9.67
C TRP A 60 9.71 2.27 -8.91
N THR A 61 10.56 2.88 -8.09
CA THR A 61 10.22 4.10 -7.36
C THR A 61 10.02 5.29 -8.28
N LYS A 62 10.73 5.37 -9.41
CA LYS A 62 10.52 6.38 -10.45
C LYS A 62 9.13 6.23 -11.06
N MET A 63 8.76 5.02 -11.47
CA MET A 63 7.43 4.72 -12.02
C MET A 63 6.32 5.13 -11.03
N VAL A 64 6.44 4.72 -9.76
CA VAL A 64 5.46 5.06 -8.73
C VAL A 64 5.40 6.57 -8.49
N ARG A 65 6.55 7.26 -8.40
CA ARG A 65 6.63 8.70 -8.21
C ARG A 65 5.92 9.46 -9.33
N GLU A 66 6.27 9.17 -10.58
CA GLU A 66 5.69 9.84 -11.76
C GLU A 66 4.19 9.54 -11.90
N GLY A 67 3.74 8.34 -11.53
CA GLY A 67 2.34 8.00 -11.47
C GLY A 67 1.60 8.75 -10.36
N VAL A 68 2.14 8.77 -9.15
CA VAL A 68 1.58 9.47 -7.98
C VAL A 68 1.50 10.99 -8.21
N GLU A 69 2.45 11.59 -8.91
CA GLU A 69 2.42 13.03 -9.24
C GLU A 69 1.20 13.42 -10.07
N GLN A 70 0.66 12.52 -10.90
CA GLN A 70 -0.53 12.74 -11.72
C GLN A 70 -1.85 12.66 -10.94
N ILE A 71 -1.85 12.09 -9.74
CA ILE A 71 -3.04 11.92 -8.90
C ILE A 71 -3.32 13.24 -8.16
N PRO A 72 -4.55 13.81 -8.23
CA PRO A 72 -4.84 15.09 -7.59
C PRO A 72 -4.99 15.01 -6.07
N GLU A 73 -5.37 13.86 -5.52
CA GLU A 73 -5.65 13.65 -4.09
C GLU A 73 -4.38 13.84 -3.24
N LYS A 74 -4.58 14.32 -2.01
CA LYS A 74 -3.49 14.61 -1.06
C LYS A 74 -3.08 13.41 -0.21
N HIS A 75 -3.99 12.45 -0.07
CA HIS A 75 -3.79 11.24 0.72
C HIS A 75 -4.06 10.03 -0.16
N LEU A 76 -3.24 9.00 -0.02
CA LEU A 76 -3.25 7.83 -0.88
C LEU A 76 -3.26 6.57 -0.02
N PHE A 77 -4.23 5.68 -0.25
CA PHE A 77 -4.18 4.33 0.28
C PHE A 77 -3.54 3.43 -0.77
N ILE A 78 -2.27 3.09 -0.56
CA ILE A 78 -1.48 2.31 -1.52
C ILE A 78 -1.61 0.82 -1.23
N LEU A 79 -1.88 0.07 -2.29
CA LEU A 79 -1.94 -1.38 -2.34
C LEU A 79 -1.05 -1.88 -3.50
N LEU A 80 -0.55 -3.11 -3.40
CA LEU A 80 0.04 -3.82 -4.51
C LEU A 80 -0.97 -4.83 -5.08
N GLU A 81 -0.81 -5.21 -6.32
CA GLU A 81 -1.68 -6.17 -7.02
C GLU A 81 -1.62 -7.59 -6.44
N ASP A 82 -0.61 -7.88 -5.64
CA ASP A 82 -0.44 -9.17 -4.99
C ASP A 82 -1.06 -9.25 -3.57
N PHE A 83 -1.78 -8.20 -3.16
CA PHE A 83 -2.59 -8.22 -1.94
C PHE A 83 -4.05 -8.54 -2.27
N PHE A 84 -4.47 -9.78 -2.03
CA PHE A 84 -5.85 -10.22 -2.24
C PHE A 84 -6.69 -10.01 -0.99
N ILE A 85 -7.68 -9.13 -1.08
CA ILE A 85 -8.54 -8.73 0.05
C ILE A 85 -9.44 -9.91 0.44
N GLN A 86 -9.43 -10.30 1.71
CA GLN A 86 -10.18 -11.45 2.23
C GLN A 86 -11.42 -11.05 3.03
N GLU A 87 -11.42 -9.82 3.56
CA GLU A 87 -12.50 -9.31 4.42
C GLU A 87 -12.81 -7.87 4.07
N ASP A 88 -14.09 -7.49 4.14
CA ASP A 88 -14.48 -6.10 4.03
C ASP A 88 -14.13 -5.34 5.31
N ILE A 89 -13.11 -4.51 5.21
CA ILE A 89 -12.67 -3.63 6.29
C ILE A 89 -12.89 -2.15 5.95
N THR A 90 -13.81 -1.85 5.03
CA THR A 90 -14.09 -0.48 4.56
C THR A 90 -14.27 0.51 5.71
N GLY A 91 -15.15 0.23 6.68
CA GLY A 91 -15.37 1.10 7.83
C GLY A 91 -14.16 1.24 8.75
N LEU A 92 -13.26 0.24 8.80
CA LEU A 92 -12.01 0.35 9.55
C LEU A 92 -10.99 1.23 8.81
N ILE A 93 -10.92 1.16 7.47
CA ILE A 93 -10.06 2.05 6.67
C ILE A 93 -10.52 3.50 6.81
N GLU A 94 -11.83 3.77 6.75
CA GLU A 94 -12.40 5.10 6.96
C GLU A 94 -12.04 5.65 8.35
N SER A 95 -12.25 4.85 9.39
CA SER A 95 -11.89 5.23 10.77
C SER A 95 -10.38 5.42 10.95
N ALA A 96 -9.56 4.61 10.27
CA ALA A 96 -8.10 4.76 10.27
C ALA A 96 -7.68 6.05 9.57
N TYR A 97 -8.37 6.41 8.48
CA TYR A 97 -8.12 7.67 7.78
C TYR A 97 -8.50 8.89 8.64
N ASP A 98 -9.59 8.82 9.40
CA ASP A 98 -9.96 9.89 10.32
C ASP A 98 -8.88 10.09 11.40
N ILE A 99 -8.42 9.02 12.04
CA ILE A 99 -7.31 9.09 13.01
C ILE A 99 -6.04 9.63 12.35
N PHE A 100 -5.66 9.14 11.16
CA PHE A 100 -4.51 9.63 10.40
C PHE A 100 -4.57 11.15 10.19
N MET A 101 -5.75 11.68 9.85
CA MET A 101 -6.00 13.11 9.65
C MET A 101 -5.94 13.90 10.96
N ASP A 102 -6.59 13.42 11.99
CA ASP A 102 -6.72 14.10 13.28
C ASP A 102 -5.36 14.30 13.95
N VAL A 103 -4.48 13.30 13.87
CA VAL A 103 -3.16 13.38 14.49
C VAL A 103 -2.08 13.94 13.55
N GLY A 104 -2.42 14.17 12.27
CA GLY A 104 -1.49 14.69 11.28
C GLY A 104 -0.36 13.74 10.93
N ALA A 105 -0.60 12.42 10.93
CA ALA A 105 0.40 11.42 10.60
C ALA A 105 0.92 11.58 9.16
N ASP A 106 2.15 11.16 8.91
CA ASP A 106 2.75 11.13 7.58
C ASP A 106 2.43 9.81 6.84
N ALA A 107 2.28 8.71 7.59
CA ALA A 107 1.79 7.43 7.09
C ALA A 107 1.12 6.60 8.19
N LEU A 108 0.13 5.76 7.82
CA LEU A 108 -0.50 4.79 8.70
C LEU A 108 -0.59 3.44 7.96
N ARG A 109 0.14 2.47 8.46
CA ARG A 109 0.20 1.11 7.92
C ARG A 109 -0.93 0.25 8.50
N ILE A 110 -1.59 -0.54 7.65
CA ILE A 110 -2.66 -1.48 8.04
C ILE A 110 -2.23 -2.89 7.68
N MET A 111 -1.66 -3.62 8.64
CA MET A 111 -1.07 -4.95 8.44
C MET A 111 -2.09 -6.07 8.61
N ALA A 112 -2.01 -7.12 7.78
CA ALA A 112 -2.81 -8.34 7.94
C ALA A 112 -2.14 -9.38 8.85
N GLU A 113 -0.91 -9.15 9.25
CA GLU A 113 -0.13 -10.01 10.13
C GLU A 113 0.74 -9.19 11.09
N LYS A 114 1.18 -9.84 12.16
CA LYS A 114 2.03 -9.17 13.15
C LYS A 114 3.38 -8.76 12.56
N ASN A 115 3.67 -7.47 12.62
CA ASN A 115 4.96 -6.95 12.18
C ASN A 115 6.06 -7.30 13.19
N ARG A 116 6.91 -8.26 12.84
CA ARG A 116 8.03 -8.72 13.69
C ARG A 116 9.32 -7.95 13.49
N HIS A 117 9.37 -7.05 12.52
CA HIS A 117 10.60 -6.34 12.11
C HIS A 117 10.60 -4.86 12.49
N CYS A 118 9.53 -4.37 13.10
CA CYS A 118 9.45 -2.97 13.53
C CYS A 118 9.50 -2.87 15.05
N THR A 119 10.11 -1.81 15.54
CA THR A 119 10.05 -1.41 16.94
C THR A 119 8.98 -0.34 17.06
N GLU A 120 7.94 -0.65 17.82
CA GLU A 120 6.76 0.17 17.98
C GLU A 120 6.62 0.65 19.42
N SER A 121 6.07 1.85 19.59
CA SER A 121 5.59 2.37 20.87
C SER A 121 4.08 2.36 20.87
N LEU A 122 3.47 1.84 21.92
CA LEU A 122 2.01 1.89 22.09
C LEU A 122 1.54 3.35 22.21
N THR A 123 0.42 3.64 21.58
CA THR A 123 -0.31 4.89 21.73
C THR A 123 -1.67 4.65 22.38
N ASP A 124 -2.36 5.73 22.75
CA ASP A 124 -3.75 5.65 23.23
C ASP A 124 -4.76 5.63 22.06
N LEU A 125 -4.27 5.73 20.82
CA LEU A 125 -5.13 5.72 19.62
C LEU A 125 -5.75 4.34 19.38
N ARG A 126 -7.01 4.35 18.94
CA ARG A 126 -7.78 3.15 18.61
C ARG A 126 -8.59 3.36 17.34
N VAL A 127 -8.64 2.31 16.50
CA VAL A 127 -9.50 2.24 15.31
C VAL A 127 -10.38 1.01 15.43
N GLY A 128 -11.69 1.18 15.61
CA GLY A 128 -12.64 0.07 15.72
C GLY A 128 -12.26 -0.99 16.78
N GLY A 129 -11.61 -0.57 17.88
CA GLY A 129 -11.10 -1.48 18.92
C GLY A 129 -9.66 -1.99 18.71
N TYR A 130 -9.08 -1.82 17.54
CA TYR A 130 -7.68 -2.15 17.26
C TYR A 130 -6.75 -1.08 17.82
N SER A 131 -5.61 -1.52 18.39
CA SER A 131 -4.57 -0.61 18.86
C SER A 131 -3.79 -0.04 17.69
N VAL A 132 -3.48 1.26 17.77
CA VAL A 132 -2.57 1.93 16.84
C VAL A 132 -1.25 2.18 17.58
N SER A 133 -0.14 1.82 16.98
CA SER A 133 1.21 2.01 17.51
C SER A 133 1.96 3.05 16.68
N GLU A 134 2.91 3.75 17.28
CA GLU A 134 3.87 4.61 16.58
C GLU A 134 5.13 3.81 16.23
N LEU A 135 5.59 3.90 14.98
CA LEU A 135 6.86 3.34 14.55
C LEU A 135 8.02 4.21 15.05
N THR A 136 8.87 3.63 15.87
CA THR A 136 10.02 4.37 16.42
C THR A 136 11.16 4.51 15.41
N ASP A 137 12.09 5.42 15.67
CA ASP A 137 13.33 5.58 14.87
C ASP A 137 14.21 4.32 14.83
N LYS A 138 13.99 3.37 15.73
CA LYS A 138 14.70 2.09 15.79
C LYS A 138 14.10 1.03 14.86
N SER A 139 12.91 1.27 14.28
CA SER A 139 12.26 0.34 13.36
C SER A 139 13.10 0.15 12.10
N ALA A 140 13.37 -1.11 11.74
CA ALA A 140 14.14 -1.45 10.55
C ALA A 140 13.38 -1.08 9.26
N TYR A 141 12.06 -1.25 9.26
CA TYR A 141 11.15 -0.95 8.14
C TYR A 141 10.16 0.15 8.53
N LYS A 142 10.65 1.40 8.64
CA LYS A 142 9.78 2.57 8.83
C LYS A 142 8.94 2.84 7.57
N ILE A 143 9.54 2.66 6.41
CA ILE A 143 8.90 2.71 5.11
C ILE A 143 8.57 1.27 4.69
N SER A 144 7.36 1.03 4.22
CA SER A 144 6.92 -0.24 3.65
C SER A 144 5.79 -0.01 2.66
N PHE A 145 5.79 -0.76 1.58
CA PHE A 145 4.73 -0.75 0.56
C PHE A 145 3.65 -1.81 0.80
N SER A 146 3.60 -2.39 2.01
CA SER A 146 2.38 -3.04 2.49
C SER A 146 1.23 -2.03 2.54
N PRO A 147 -0.05 -2.46 2.63
CA PRO A 147 -1.20 -1.57 2.64
C PRO A 147 -1.03 -0.41 3.63
N ASN A 148 -1.07 0.82 3.13
CA ASN A 148 -0.67 1.99 3.91
C ASN A 148 -1.37 3.25 3.40
N ILE A 149 -1.91 4.05 4.33
CA ILE A 149 -2.40 5.40 4.05
C ILE A 149 -1.21 6.35 4.13
N TRP A 150 -0.98 7.11 3.06
CA TRP A 150 0.14 8.03 2.93
C TRP A 150 -0.32 9.47 2.75
N LYS A 151 0.38 10.39 3.39
CA LYS A 151 0.41 11.77 2.93
C LYS A 151 1.23 11.82 1.64
N LYS A 152 0.61 12.19 0.52
CA LYS A 152 1.24 12.19 -0.81
C LYS A 152 2.60 12.90 -0.81
N SER A 153 2.69 14.09 -0.21
CA SER A 153 3.94 14.84 -0.16
C SER A 153 5.05 14.13 0.63
N PHE A 154 4.71 13.31 1.62
CA PHE A 154 5.67 12.48 2.34
C PHE A 154 6.11 11.29 1.51
N LEU A 155 5.18 10.59 0.87
CA LEU A 155 5.48 9.48 -0.04
C LEU A 155 6.44 9.91 -1.16
N LEU A 156 6.16 11.04 -1.83
CA LEU A 156 7.04 11.57 -2.89
C LEU A 156 8.46 11.84 -2.40
N ARG A 157 8.64 12.26 -1.15
CA ARG A 157 9.99 12.39 -0.56
C ARG A 157 10.67 11.03 -0.33
N CYS A 158 9.89 10.00 0.03
CA CYS A 158 10.43 8.64 0.19
C CYS A 158 10.89 8.04 -1.15
N LEU A 159 10.20 8.38 -2.24
CA LEU A 159 10.45 7.91 -3.60
C LEU A 159 11.45 8.79 -4.39
N ALA A 160 12.19 9.67 -3.73
CA ALA A 160 13.05 10.67 -4.41
C ALA A 160 14.30 10.08 -5.11
N VAL A 161 14.64 8.83 -4.81
CA VAL A 161 15.78 8.10 -5.41
C VAL A 161 15.22 6.94 -6.21
N ASP A 162 15.76 6.68 -7.40
CA ASP A 162 15.36 5.57 -8.24
C ASP A 162 15.92 4.26 -7.67
N GLU A 163 15.04 3.40 -7.20
CA GLU A 163 15.35 2.18 -6.44
C GLU A 163 14.32 1.09 -6.73
N SER A 164 14.71 -0.16 -6.49
CA SER A 164 13.77 -1.26 -6.39
C SER A 164 12.82 -1.09 -5.19
N PRO A 165 11.63 -1.74 -5.14
CA PRO A 165 10.74 -1.64 -3.99
C PRO A 165 11.41 -2.04 -2.67
N TRP A 166 12.23 -3.07 -2.68
CA TRP A 166 12.96 -3.55 -1.48
C TRP A 166 14.03 -2.56 -1.01
N ASP A 167 14.80 -1.99 -1.95
CA ASP A 167 15.81 -0.99 -1.62
C ASP A 167 15.16 0.29 -1.09
N ALA A 168 14.03 0.69 -1.67
CA ALA A 168 13.25 1.84 -1.21
C ALA A 168 12.74 1.66 0.23
N GLU A 169 12.28 0.46 0.60
CA GLU A 169 11.89 0.17 1.99
C GLU A 169 13.09 0.26 2.93
N ILE A 170 14.20 -0.39 2.60
CA ILE A 170 15.41 -0.44 3.46
C ILE A 170 16.09 0.92 3.53
N ASN A 171 16.40 1.52 2.38
CA ASN A 171 17.13 2.78 2.31
C ASN A 171 16.24 3.97 2.67
N GLY A 172 14.96 3.96 2.24
CA GLY A 172 13.96 4.92 2.64
C GLY A 172 13.80 4.98 4.15
N SER A 173 13.73 3.83 4.81
CA SER A 173 13.67 3.75 6.28
C SER A 173 14.87 4.37 6.98
N LYS A 174 16.06 4.30 6.39
CA LYS A 174 17.27 4.96 6.91
C LYS A 174 17.27 6.48 6.67
N ARG A 175 16.70 6.91 5.53
CA ARG A 175 16.63 8.33 5.14
C ARG A 175 15.58 9.12 5.92
N VAL A 176 14.48 8.48 6.31
CA VAL A 176 13.37 9.13 7.02
C VAL A 176 13.75 9.44 8.46
N ARG A 177 13.63 10.73 8.83
CA ARG A 177 13.84 11.24 10.19
C ARG A 177 12.67 12.16 10.58
N GLY A 178 12.23 12.07 11.83
CA GLY A 178 11.20 12.95 12.39
C GLY A 178 9.82 12.85 11.73
N ALA A 179 9.53 11.76 11.02
CA ALA A 179 8.21 11.49 10.46
C ALA A 179 7.32 10.84 11.53
N TYR A 180 6.04 11.20 11.54
CA TYR A 180 5.05 10.59 12.40
C TYR A 180 4.38 9.41 11.68
N LEU A 181 4.87 8.21 11.97
CA LEU A 181 4.48 6.98 11.29
C LEU A 181 3.71 6.07 12.25
N LEU A 182 2.53 5.66 11.83
CA LEU A 182 1.63 4.80 12.58
C LEU A 182 1.54 3.40 11.97
N SER A 183 1.19 2.42 12.80
CA SER A 183 0.95 1.03 12.41
C SER A 183 -0.21 0.46 13.20
N MET A 184 -1.08 -0.31 12.53
CA MET A 184 -2.11 -1.12 13.15
C MET A 184 -2.18 -2.50 12.49
N GLU A 185 -2.74 -3.47 13.21
CA GLU A 185 -2.85 -4.84 12.75
C GLU A 185 -4.32 -5.28 12.76
N ILE A 186 -4.80 -5.74 11.60
CA ILE A 186 -6.11 -6.36 11.40
C ILE A 186 -5.83 -7.73 10.78
N ILE A 187 -5.76 -8.75 11.61
CA ILE A 187 -5.26 -10.07 11.19
C ILE A 187 -6.16 -10.68 10.11
N GLY A 188 -5.55 -11.10 9.00
CA GLY A 188 -6.20 -11.89 7.95
C GLY A 188 -7.00 -11.10 6.91
N TRP A 189 -7.07 -9.76 6.99
CA TRP A 189 -7.90 -8.99 6.07
C TRP A 189 -7.43 -9.00 4.61
N TYR A 190 -6.16 -9.32 4.36
CA TYR A 190 -5.64 -9.62 3.04
C TYR A 190 -4.65 -10.78 3.08
N ALA A 191 -4.41 -11.39 1.93
CA ALA A 191 -3.36 -12.38 1.73
C ALA A 191 -2.34 -11.86 0.70
N GLY A 192 -1.05 -11.90 1.05
CA GLY A 192 0.04 -11.70 0.09
C GLY A 192 0.21 -12.96 -0.77
N VAL A 193 -0.14 -12.88 -2.05
CA VAL A 193 -0.15 -14.05 -2.94
C VAL A 193 1.19 -14.31 -3.63
N MET A 194 2.11 -13.34 -3.59
CA MET A 194 3.46 -13.48 -4.14
C MET A 194 4.52 -13.37 -3.03
N HIS A 195 5.56 -14.16 -3.14
CA HIS A 195 6.77 -14.04 -2.32
C HIS A 195 8.01 -14.29 -3.17
N LYS A 196 8.91 -13.31 -3.26
CA LYS A 196 10.14 -13.38 -4.08
C LYS A 196 9.88 -13.85 -5.51
N GLY A 197 8.84 -13.29 -6.13
CA GLY A 197 8.46 -13.57 -7.51
C GLY A 197 7.81 -14.94 -7.75
N LYS A 198 7.37 -15.63 -6.69
CA LYS A 198 6.68 -16.93 -6.78
C LYS A 198 5.34 -16.88 -6.06
N LEU A 199 4.33 -17.56 -6.61
CA LEU A 199 3.06 -17.76 -5.92
C LEU A 199 3.26 -18.48 -4.59
N THR A 200 2.65 -17.94 -3.55
CA THR A 200 2.52 -18.61 -2.25
C THR A 200 1.51 -19.77 -2.32
N PRO A 201 1.53 -20.72 -1.39
CA PRO A 201 0.48 -21.76 -1.31
C PRO A 201 -0.93 -21.15 -1.19
N ASP A 202 -1.08 -20.08 -0.41
CA ASP A 202 -2.35 -19.35 -0.29
C ASP A 202 -2.74 -18.68 -1.60
N GLY A 203 -1.79 -18.06 -2.31
CA GLY A 203 -2.02 -17.46 -3.62
C GLY A 203 -2.56 -18.47 -4.64
N LYS A 204 -1.97 -19.66 -4.71
CA LYS A 204 -2.47 -20.74 -5.56
C LYS A 204 -3.91 -21.11 -5.22
N ARG A 205 -4.18 -21.36 -3.94
CA ARG A 205 -5.52 -21.72 -3.45
C ARG A 205 -6.57 -20.65 -3.76
N LEU A 206 -6.19 -19.37 -3.65
CA LEU A 206 -7.11 -18.26 -3.89
C LEU A 206 -7.41 -18.09 -5.38
N ILE A 207 -6.42 -18.22 -6.25
CA ILE A 207 -6.62 -18.17 -7.72
C ILE A 207 -7.46 -19.36 -8.20
N GLU A 208 -7.28 -20.55 -7.64
CA GLU A 208 -8.06 -21.74 -8.00
C GLU A 208 -9.55 -21.67 -7.59
N LYS A 209 -9.95 -20.68 -6.78
CA LYS A 209 -11.34 -20.49 -6.32
C LYS A 209 -12.16 -19.56 -7.22
N ILE A 210 -11.52 -18.85 -8.14
CA ILE A 210 -12.14 -17.92 -9.08
C ILE A 210 -12.44 -18.67 -10.40
#